data_ee3a3b1a0d64cf2579591c3b78e009bb
#
_entry.id   ee3a3b1a0d64cf2579591c3b78e009bb
#
_cell.length_a   1.000
_cell.length_b   1.000
_cell.length_c   1.000
_cell.angle_alpha   90.00
_cell.angle_beta   90.00
_cell.angle_gamma   90.00
#
_symmetry.space_group_name_H-M   'P 1'
#
loop_
_entity.id
_entity.type
_entity.pdbx_description
1 polymer ?
#
loop_
_entity_poly.entity_id
_entity_poly.type
_entity_poly.pdbx_seq_one_letter_code
_entity_poly.pdbx_strand_id
1 'polypeptide(L)'
;MYDFNKIIDRKGTSSWKYDFYEEYNKPSDTLSMWIADMDFPTVPEVVKKMEDVATFGIYGYARPMSGYYEALKNWYKTHFDADFENEQVVFTPGIVFALNMAVKTYTNEGDGVLVMRPVYYPFLNAIKNNKRKLINSPLVYSDGKYSINFTDLEKKIVDEKVKLMLFCNPHNPVGRVYTKDELDRVAGIARKHGVFVCADEIHSDFVYGDNKHISFLNIDRENCMVCTCLLYTSPSPRDRSVS
;
A
#
# COMPACT_ATOMS: atom_id res chain seq x y z
N MET A 1 -26.13 -5.03 14.33
CA MET A 1 -26.10 -4.24 13.07
C MET A 1 -25.27 -2.99 13.34
N TYR A 2 -24.28 -2.68 12.52
CA TYR A 2 -23.41 -1.51 12.71
C TYR A 2 -24.15 -0.25 12.27
N ASP A 3 -24.06 0.82 13.07
CA ASP A 3 -24.65 2.12 12.74
C ASP A 3 -23.60 3.02 12.08
N PHE A 4 -23.59 3.04 10.76
CA PHE A 4 -22.73 3.89 9.96
C PHE A 4 -23.17 5.36 9.86
N ASN A 5 -24.34 5.70 10.42
CA ASN A 5 -24.84 7.09 10.48
C ASN A 5 -24.44 7.80 11.77
N LYS A 6 -23.90 7.07 12.73
CA LYS A 6 -23.45 7.66 13.99
C LYS A 6 -22.20 8.52 13.77
N ILE A 7 -22.34 9.81 13.97
CA ILE A 7 -21.22 10.75 13.95
C ILE A 7 -20.43 10.59 15.26
N ILE A 8 -19.13 10.37 15.12
CA ILE A 8 -18.19 10.23 16.24
C ILE A 8 -17.27 11.45 16.22
N ASP A 9 -17.31 12.24 17.31
CA ASP A 9 -16.37 13.33 17.49
C ASP A 9 -14.99 12.75 17.84
N ARG A 10 -14.01 13.05 17.01
CA ARG A 10 -12.63 12.61 17.17
C ARG A 10 -11.68 13.72 17.61
N LYS A 11 -12.23 14.91 17.91
CA LYS A 11 -11.42 16.02 18.45
C LYS A 11 -10.92 15.69 19.86
N GLY A 12 -9.72 16.10 20.17
CA GLY A 12 -9.08 15.82 21.46
C GLY A 12 -8.59 14.38 21.65
N THR A 13 -8.55 13.58 20.58
CA THR A 13 -8.05 12.19 20.62
C THR A 13 -6.62 12.05 20.09
N SER A 14 -5.94 13.14 19.87
CA SER A 14 -4.65 13.21 19.15
C SER A 14 -4.76 12.69 17.70
N SER A 15 -5.93 12.81 17.12
CA SER A 15 -6.16 12.43 15.72
C SER A 15 -5.43 13.39 14.78
N TRP A 16 -4.49 12.86 14.01
CA TRP A 16 -3.79 13.66 13.03
C TRP A 16 -4.74 14.31 12.01
N LYS A 17 -5.86 13.68 11.76
CA LYS A 17 -6.90 14.13 10.85
C LYS A 17 -7.71 15.32 11.39
N TYR A 18 -7.85 15.45 12.73
CA TYR A 18 -8.79 16.40 13.36
C TYR A 18 -8.17 17.37 14.36
N ASP A 19 -6.99 17.08 14.92
CA ASP A 19 -6.46 17.86 16.05
C ASP A 19 -5.31 18.81 15.67
N PHE A 20 -4.85 18.79 14.39
CA PHE A 20 -3.64 19.52 13.98
C PHE A 20 -3.89 20.51 12.82
N TYR A 21 -5.11 21.03 12.68
CA TYR A 21 -5.45 21.98 11.64
C TYR A 21 -4.55 23.21 11.61
N GLU A 22 -4.22 23.75 12.79
CA GLU A 22 -3.38 24.96 12.93
C GLU A 22 -1.97 24.73 12.40
N GLU A 23 -1.39 23.57 12.63
CA GLU A 23 -0.06 23.21 12.12
C GLU A 23 -0.01 23.17 10.59
N TYR A 24 -1.15 22.90 9.96
CA TYR A 24 -1.30 22.87 8.50
C TYR A 24 -1.87 24.17 7.93
N ASN A 25 -2.02 25.22 8.75
CA ASN A 25 -2.65 26.49 8.35
C ASN A 25 -4.04 26.28 7.71
N LYS A 26 -4.86 25.40 8.29
CA LYS A 26 -6.22 25.09 7.84
C LYS A 26 -7.24 25.61 8.84
N PRO A 27 -8.38 26.16 8.37
CA PRO A 27 -9.51 26.48 9.24
C PRO A 27 -10.00 25.24 10.02
N SER A 28 -10.40 25.41 11.27
CA SER A 28 -10.86 24.32 12.15
C SER A 28 -12.19 23.68 11.71
N ASP A 29 -12.92 24.32 10.79
CA ASP A 29 -14.15 23.81 10.16
C ASP A 29 -13.92 23.10 8.83
N THR A 30 -12.65 22.93 8.42
CA THR A 30 -12.30 22.24 7.20
C THR A 30 -12.76 20.78 7.28
N LEU A 31 -13.53 20.32 6.28
CA LEU A 31 -13.89 18.91 6.14
C LEU A 31 -12.64 18.10 5.79
N SER A 32 -12.24 17.23 6.68
CA SER A 32 -11.06 16.40 6.50
C SER A 32 -11.34 15.22 5.60
N MET A 33 -10.75 15.19 4.40
CA MET A 33 -10.87 14.11 3.43
C MET A 33 -9.50 13.50 3.04
N TRP A 34 -8.52 13.68 3.88
CA TRP A 34 -7.16 13.14 3.73
C TRP A 34 -6.89 12.12 4.83
N ILE A 35 -5.81 11.36 4.72
CA ILE A 35 -5.48 10.21 5.58
C ILE A 35 -6.57 9.12 5.50
N ALA A 36 -6.15 7.89 5.28
CA ALA A 36 -7.03 6.77 4.99
C ALA A 36 -7.64 6.11 6.25
N ASP A 37 -7.61 6.77 7.43
CA ASP A 37 -8.31 6.29 8.60
C ASP A 37 -9.81 6.60 8.52
N MET A 38 -10.63 5.59 8.76
CA MET A 38 -12.09 5.74 8.73
C MET A 38 -12.62 6.40 10.00
N ASP A 39 -13.78 7.05 9.87
CA ASP A 39 -14.50 7.68 10.97
C ASP A 39 -15.57 6.75 11.59
N PHE A 40 -15.49 5.46 11.29
CA PHE A 40 -16.34 4.43 11.85
C PHE A 40 -15.58 3.65 12.94
N PRO A 41 -16.26 3.22 14.03
CA PRO A 41 -15.67 2.30 14.98
C PRO A 41 -15.26 1.00 14.29
N THR A 42 -14.17 0.41 14.75
CA THR A 42 -13.86 -0.96 14.34
C THR A 42 -14.90 -1.94 14.90
N VAL A 43 -14.93 -3.15 14.34
CA VAL A 43 -15.93 -4.17 14.74
C VAL A 43 -15.75 -4.56 16.22
N PRO A 44 -16.86 -4.82 16.96
CA PRO A 44 -16.81 -5.12 18.39
C PRO A 44 -15.93 -6.30 18.74
N GLU A 45 -15.82 -7.29 17.87
CA GLU A 45 -14.99 -8.47 18.06
C GLU A 45 -13.49 -8.10 18.14
N VAL A 46 -13.05 -7.13 17.35
CA VAL A 46 -11.68 -6.60 17.39
C VAL A 46 -11.46 -5.82 18.68
N VAL A 47 -12.42 -4.94 19.05
CA VAL A 47 -12.38 -4.19 20.32
C VAL A 47 -12.23 -5.16 21.49
N LYS A 48 -13.06 -6.20 21.54
CA LYS A 48 -13.02 -7.21 22.60
C LYS A 48 -11.66 -7.91 22.68
N LYS A 49 -11.06 -8.26 21.55
CA LYS A 49 -9.72 -8.86 21.52
C LYS A 49 -8.62 -7.92 22.03
N MET A 50 -8.73 -6.64 21.71
CA MET A 50 -7.81 -5.63 22.24
C MET A 50 -7.96 -5.46 23.75
N GLU A 51 -9.19 -5.46 24.28
CA GLU A 51 -9.49 -5.43 25.72
C GLU A 51 -8.90 -6.66 26.42
N ASP A 52 -9.06 -7.86 25.86
CA ASP A 52 -8.50 -9.09 26.41
C ASP A 52 -6.97 -9.00 26.54
N VAL A 53 -6.28 -8.50 25.51
CA VAL A 53 -4.83 -8.29 25.53
C VAL A 53 -4.42 -7.21 26.53
N ALA A 54 -5.15 -6.10 26.58
CA ALA A 54 -4.88 -5.02 27.53
C ALA A 54 -5.07 -5.49 28.98
N THR A 55 -6.13 -6.27 29.26
CA THR A 55 -6.42 -6.82 30.58
C THR A 55 -5.39 -7.86 31.01
N PHE A 56 -4.89 -8.67 30.07
CA PHE A 56 -3.81 -9.62 30.36
C PHE A 56 -2.53 -8.93 30.83
N GLY A 57 -2.21 -7.74 30.30
CA GLY A 57 -1.21 -6.80 30.82
C GLY A 57 0.26 -7.24 30.68
N ILE A 58 0.56 -8.36 30.02
CA ILE A 58 1.93 -8.81 29.74
C ILE A 58 2.22 -8.70 28.26
N TYR A 59 3.05 -7.73 27.87
CA TYR A 59 3.40 -7.40 26.50
C TYR A 59 4.80 -7.91 26.18
N GLY A 60 4.88 -9.14 25.73
CA GLY A 60 6.13 -9.80 25.36
C GLY A 60 6.36 -9.85 23.84
N TYR A 61 7.38 -10.58 23.45
CA TYR A 61 7.58 -10.90 22.05
C TYR A 61 6.49 -11.86 21.56
N ALA A 62 5.85 -11.50 20.45
CA ALA A 62 4.80 -12.29 19.85
C ALA A 62 5.11 -12.60 18.39
N ARG A 63 4.54 -13.67 17.89
CA ARG A 63 4.51 -14.04 16.47
C ARG A 63 3.10 -14.45 16.08
N PRO A 64 2.71 -14.31 14.81
CA PRO A 64 1.44 -14.84 14.34
C PRO A 64 1.30 -16.33 14.56
N MET A 65 0.11 -16.76 14.95
CA MET A 65 -0.27 -18.16 15.04
C MET A 65 -0.86 -18.66 13.71
N SER A 66 -1.08 -19.97 13.57
CA SER A 66 -1.64 -20.59 12.36
C SER A 66 -2.93 -19.91 11.87
N GLY A 67 -3.83 -19.60 12.78
CA GLY A 67 -5.10 -18.95 12.45
C GLY A 67 -4.96 -17.60 11.74
N TYR A 68 -3.85 -16.88 11.95
CA TYR A 68 -3.58 -15.65 11.18
C TYR A 68 -3.30 -15.97 9.71
N TYR A 69 -2.42 -16.94 9.45
CA TYR A 69 -2.08 -17.32 8.08
C TYR A 69 -3.27 -17.92 7.34
N GLU A 70 -4.08 -18.73 8.04
CA GLU A 70 -5.32 -19.30 7.51
C GLU A 70 -6.31 -18.21 7.11
N ALA A 71 -6.53 -17.22 7.99
CA ALA A 71 -7.39 -16.09 7.70
C ALA A 71 -6.90 -15.26 6.51
N LEU A 72 -5.59 -14.97 6.46
CA LEU A 72 -4.98 -14.21 5.37
C LEU A 72 -5.08 -14.96 4.04
N LYS A 73 -4.74 -16.26 4.02
CA LYS A 73 -4.87 -17.09 2.81
C LYS A 73 -6.31 -17.18 2.33
N ASN A 74 -7.26 -17.39 3.26
CA ASN A 74 -8.67 -17.45 2.91
C ASN A 74 -9.18 -16.11 2.32
N TRP A 75 -8.74 -14.97 2.89
CA TRP A 75 -9.08 -13.66 2.36
C TRP A 75 -8.58 -13.49 0.93
N TYR A 76 -7.30 -13.76 0.70
CA TYR A 76 -6.68 -13.62 -0.61
C TYR A 76 -7.30 -14.57 -1.65
N LYS A 77 -7.54 -15.83 -1.26
CA LYS A 77 -8.17 -16.81 -2.12
C LYS A 77 -9.59 -16.42 -2.51
N THR A 78 -10.36 -15.93 -1.54
CA THR A 78 -11.78 -15.61 -1.76
C THR A 78 -11.96 -14.31 -2.56
N HIS A 79 -11.14 -13.28 -2.29
CA HIS A 79 -11.35 -11.95 -2.85
C HIS A 79 -10.51 -11.68 -4.11
N PHE A 80 -9.33 -12.28 -4.20
CA PHE A 80 -8.37 -11.99 -5.28
C PHE A 80 -7.94 -13.21 -6.07
N ASP A 81 -8.49 -14.41 -5.76
CA ASP A 81 -8.09 -15.71 -6.31
C ASP A 81 -6.56 -15.93 -6.27
N ALA A 82 -5.92 -15.35 -5.27
CA ALA A 82 -4.48 -15.47 -5.06
C ALA A 82 -4.19 -16.44 -3.91
N ASP A 83 -3.03 -17.11 -4.01
CA ASP A 83 -2.57 -18.07 -3.03
C ASP A 83 -1.07 -17.89 -2.77
N PHE A 84 -0.59 -18.29 -1.59
CA PHE A 84 0.82 -18.20 -1.18
C PHE A 84 1.09 -19.12 0.00
N GLU A 85 2.37 -19.45 0.24
CA GLU A 85 2.78 -20.25 1.38
C GLU A 85 3.11 -19.36 2.60
N ASN A 86 3.01 -19.93 3.81
CA ASN A 86 3.25 -19.18 5.04
C ASN A 86 4.65 -18.55 5.07
N GLU A 87 5.63 -19.27 4.53
CA GLU A 87 7.05 -18.87 4.47
C GLU A 87 7.29 -17.66 3.55
N GLN A 88 6.34 -17.36 2.67
CA GLN A 88 6.37 -16.20 1.78
C GLN A 88 5.84 -14.93 2.45
N VAL A 89 5.27 -15.04 3.67
CA VAL A 89 4.71 -13.91 4.41
C VAL A 89 5.75 -13.28 5.32
N VAL A 90 6.06 -12.02 5.08
CA VAL A 90 6.98 -11.23 5.90
C VAL A 90 6.19 -10.11 6.59
N PHE A 91 6.32 -10.02 7.92
CA PHE A 91 5.67 -8.98 8.72
C PHE A 91 6.54 -7.73 8.80
N THR A 92 5.92 -6.61 8.52
CA THR A 92 6.55 -5.29 8.62
C THR A 92 5.67 -4.34 9.42
N PRO A 93 6.23 -3.30 10.06
CA PRO A 93 5.44 -2.32 10.81
C PRO A 93 4.70 -1.32 9.92
N GLY A 94 4.29 -1.73 8.72
CA GLY A 94 3.50 -0.94 7.77
C GLY A 94 4.13 -0.88 6.38
N ILE A 95 3.32 -0.42 5.41
CA ILE A 95 3.70 -0.43 3.99
C ILE A 95 4.89 0.48 3.69
N VAL A 96 4.97 1.66 4.30
CA VAL A 96 6.09 2.57 4.06
C VAL A 96 7.42 1.94 4.49
N PHE A 97 7.42 1.18 5.59
CA PHE A 97 8.60 0.41 5.99
C PHE A 97 8.92 -0.68 4.96
N ALA A 98 7.90 -1.42 4.49
CA ALA A 98 8.08 -2.46 3.47
C ALA A 98 8.68 -1.90 2.17
N LEU A 99 8.19 -0.73 1.70
CA LEU A 99 8.75 -0.05 0.52
C LEU A 99 10.23 0.32 0.71
N ASN A 100 10.60 0.84 1.90
CA ASN A 100 12.00 1.15 2.21
C ASN A 100 12.86 -0.12 2.21
N MET A 101 12.35 -1.23 2.76
CA MET A 101 13.07 -2.51 2.77
C MET A 101 13.21 -3.07 1.36
N ALA A 102 12.17 -3.00 0.52
CA ALA A 102 12.25 -3.38 -0.88
C ALA A 102 13.36 -2.61 -1.62
N VAL A 103 13.38 -1.28 -1.45
CA VAL A 103 14.44 -0.44 -2.05
C VAL A 103 15.84 -0.88 -1.60
N LYS A 104 16.02 -1.15 -0.31
CA LYS A 104 17.32 -1.61 0.23
C LYS A 104 17.73 -2.99 -0.24
N THR A 105 16.77 -3.91 -0.33
CA THR A 105 17.03 -5.33 -0.63
C THR A 105 17.34 -5.55 -2.11
N TYR A 106 16.60 -4.89 -2.98
CA TYR A 106 16.67 -5.15 -4.43
C TYR A 106 17.55 -4.15 -5.20
N THR A 107 18.13 -3.17 -4.51
CA THR A 107 18.97 -2.14 -5.16
C THR A 107 20.17 -1.74 -4.30
N ASN A 108 21.19 -1.16 -4.94
CA ASN A 108 22.32 -0.50 -4.31
C ASN A 108 22.16 1.03 -4.35
N GLU A 109 22.96 1.77 -3.56
CA GLU A 109 23.00 3.24 -3.66
C GLU A 109 23.34 3.67 -5.10
N GLY A 110 22.60 4.64 -5.62
CA GLY A 110 22.73 5.12 -6.99
C GLY A 110 21.91 4.36 -8.05
N ASP A 111 21.42 3.15 -7.77
CA ASP A 111 20.58 2.41 -8.70
C ASP A 111 19.26 3.14 -9.00
N GLY A 112 18.75 2.95 -10.23
CA GLY A 112 17.46 3.47 -10.64
C GLY A 112 16.29 2.71 -10.02
N VAL A 113 15.38 3.44 -9.37
CA VAL A 113 14.09 2.92 -8.90
C VAL A 113 12.97 3.70 -9.56
N LEU A 114 12.06 2.99 -10.24
CA LEU A 114 11.01 3.59 -11.06
C LEU A 114 9.69 3.70 -10.31
N VAL A 115 9.02 4.83 -10.53
CA VAL A 115 7.63 5.09 -10.13
C VAL A 115 6.86 5.69 -11.29
N MET A 116 5.53 5.60 -11.24
CA MET A 116 4.62 6.25 -12.18
C MET A 116 3.83 7.36 -11.46
N ARG A 117 4.23 8.61 -11.68
CA ARG A 117 3.56 9.76 -11.04
C ARG A 117 2.34 10.23 -11.85
N PRO A 118 1.31 10.84 -11.13
CA PRO A 118 1.27 11.11 -9.71
C PRO A 118 1.10 9.83 -8.88
N VAL A 119 1.82 9.70 -7.77
CA VAL A 119 1.79 8.55 -6.86
C VAL A 119 1.94 9.03 -5.41
N TYR A 120 1.55 8.23 -4.46
CA TYR A 120 1.67 8.48 -3.04
C TYR A 120 3.10 8.88 -2.67
N TYR A 121 3.25 10.05 -2.04
CA TYR A 121 4.57 10.69 -1.83
C TYR A 121 5.60 9.84 -1.08
N PRO A 122 5.25 8.92 -0.15
CA PRO A 122 6.22 8.06 0.51
C PRO A 122 7.00 7.15 -0.44
N PHE A 123 6.48 6.84 -1.64
CA PHE A 123 7.24 6.15 -2.68
C PHE A 123 8.49 6.94 -3.06
N LEU A 124 8.34 8.25 -3.24
CA LEU A 124 9.44 9.14 -3.59
C LEU A 124 10.45 9.23 -2.45
N ASN A 125 9.95 9.31 -1.22
CA ASN A 125 10.77 9.37 -0.02
C ASN A 125 11.55 8.07 0.20
N ALA A 126 10.91 6.90 0.00
CA ALA A 126 11.59 5.61 0.11
C ALA A 126 12.78 5.51 -0.85
N ILE A 127 12.68 6.07 -2.05
CA ILE A 127 13.76 6.09 -3.02
C ILE A 127 14.87 7.07 -2.60
N LYS A 128 14.49 8.31 -2.31
CA LYS A 128 15.46 9.40 -2.01
C LYS A 128 16.19 9.19 -0.69
N ASN A 129 15.46 8.83 0.38
CA ASN A 129 16.04 8.62 1.71
C ASN A 129 17.03 7.45 1.73
N ASN A 130 16.87 6.51 0.81
CA ASN A 130 17.81 5.40 0.64
C ASN A 130 18.88 5.70 -0.43
N LYS A 131 19.02 6.94 -0.90
CA LYS A 131 20.05 7.38 -1.88
C LYS A 131 19.97 6.64 -3.22
N ARG A 132 18.78 6.26 -3.67
CA ARG A 132 18.55 5.69 -5.00
C ARG A 132 18.14 6.78 -5.97
N LYS A 133 18.36 6.55 -7.26
CA LYS A 133 17.96 7.46 -8.31
C LYS A 133 16.46 7.31 -8.58
N LEU A 134 15.70 8.38 -8.38
CA LEU A 134 14.26 8.40 -8.67
C LEU A 134 14.06 8.51 -10.19
N ILE A 135 13.50 7.47 -10.78
CA ILE A 135 13.11 7.44 -12.19
C ILE A 135 11.59 7.56 -12.27
N ASN A 136 11.12 8.52 -13.05
CA ASN A 136 9.69 8.74 -13.23
C ASN A 136 9.26 8.44 -14.67
N SER A 137 8.33 7.49 -14.82
CA SER A 137 7.54 7.33 -16.04
C SER A 137 6.13 7.84 -15.77
N PRO A 138 5.81 9.10 -16.16
CA PRO A 138 4.56 9.70 -15.76
C PRO A 138 3.36 9.02 -16.39
N LEU A 139 2.29 8.88 -15.63
CA LEU A 139 0.99 8.51 -16.18
C LEU A 139 0.50 9.61 -17.13
N VAL A 140 -0.16 9.19 -18.20
CA VAL A 140 -0.80 10.10 -19.15
C VAL A 140 -2.23 10.34 -18.71
N TYR A 141 -2.62 11.60 -18.59
CA TYR A 141 -4.00 11.98 -18.32
C TYR A 141 -4.68 12.43 -19.61
N SER A 142 -5.76 11.76 -19.99
CA SER A 142 -6.61 12.12 -21.12
C SER A 142 -8.05 11.71 -20.82
N ASP A 143 -8.99 12.56 -21.19
CA ASP A 143 -10.44 12.33 -21.11
C ASP A 143 -10.90 11.86 -19.71
N GLY A 144 -10.37 12.46 -18.67
CA GLY A 144 -10.71 12.13 -17.28
C GLY A 144 -10.06 10.85 -16.76
N LYS A 145 -9.17 10.22 -17.50
CA LYS A 145 -8.54 8.95 -17.15
C LYS A 145 -7.01 9.01 -17.18
N TYR A 146 -6.39 8.30 -16.25
CA TYR A 146 -4.95 8.08 -16.26
C TYR A 146 -4.63 6.76 -16.95
N SER A 147 -3.55 6.71 -17.71
CA SER A 147 -3.07 5.52 -18.40
C SER A 147 -1.55 5.39 -18.33
N ILE A 148 -1.05 4.16 -18.46
CA ILE A 148 0.39 3.88 -18.51
C ILE A 148 0.91 4.19 -19.92
N ASN A 149 1.97 5.00 -20.00
CA ASN A 149 2.75 5.13 -21.24
C ASN A 149 3.79 4.01 -21.30
N PHE A 150 3.42 2.88 -21.85
CA PHE A 150 4.30 1.71 -21.92
C PHE A 150 5.58 1.94 -22.72
N THR A 151 5.55 2.80 -23.74
CA THR A 151 6.73 3.17 -24.51
C THR A 151 7.73 3.96 -23.67
N ASP A 152 7.25 4.95 -22.91
CA ASP A 152 8.09 5.70 -21.98
C ASP A 152 8.59 4.83 -20.84
N LEU A 153 7.70 3.96 -20.29
CA LEU A 153 8.03 3.03 -19.22
C LEU A 153 9.22 2.14 -19.61
N GLU A 154 9.13 1.46 -20.73
CA GLU A 154 10.19 0.56 -21.21
C GLU A 154 11.47 1.35 -21.55
N LYS A 155 11.34 2.49 -22.22
CA LYS A 155 12.47 3.37 -22.52
C LYS A 155 13.20 3.81 -21.25
N LYS A 156 12.48 4.26 -20.21
CA LYS A 156 13.07 4.66 -18.92
C LYS A 156 13.76 3.50 -18.22
N ILE A 157 13.18 2.31 -18.26
CA ILE A 157 13.80 1.11 -17.68
C ILE A 157 15.17 0.85 -18.29
N VAL A 158 15.26 0.92 -19.61
CA VAL A 158 16.51 0.65 -20.36
C VAL A 158 17.54 1.76 -20.16
N ASP A 159 17.16 3.00 -20.45
CA ASP A 159 18.07 4.15 -20.44
C ASP A 159 18.65 4.42 -19.06
N GLU A 160 17.85 4.23 -18.02
CA GLU A 160 18.20 4.52 -16.63
C GLU A 160 18.64 3.28 -15.84
N LYS A 161 18.73 2.13 -16.50
CA LYS A 161 19.14 0.84 -15.89
C LYS A 161 18.38 0.52 -14.60
N VAL A 162 17.07 0.69 -14.64
CA VAL A 162 16.18 0.47 -13.50
C VAL A 162 16.34 -0.94 -12.95
N LYS A 163 16.37 -1.08 -11.62
CA LYS A 163 16.47 -2.36 -10.91
C LYS A 163 15.19 -2.74 -10.19
N LEU A 164 14.44 -1.76 -9.74
CA LEU A 164 13.21 -1.94 -8.97
C LEU A 164 12.13 -0.99 -9.49
N MET A 165 10.91 -1.49 -9.59
CA MET A 165 9.71 -0.68 -9.80
C MET A 165 8.87 -0.72 -8.53
N LEU A 166 8.56 0.44 -7.96
CA LEU A 166 7.52 0.58 -6.95
C LEU A 166 6.19 0.85 -7.67
N PHE A 167 5.31 -0.13 -7.66
CA PHE A 167 4.07 -0.15 -8.41
C PHE A 167 2.87 -0.05 -7.45
N CYS A 168 1.95 0.87 -7.69
CA CYS A 168 0.77 1.08 -6.86
C CYS A 168 -0.49 0.60 -7.58
N ASN A 169 -1.21 -0.37 -7.01
CA ASN A 169 -2.45 -0.90 -7.59
C ASN A 169 -3.39 -1.47 -6.51
N PRO A 170 -4.53 -0.85 -6.24
CA PRO A 170 -5.11 0.38 -6.84
C PRO A 170 -4.23 1.61 -6.65
N HIS A 171 -4.18 2.47 -7.68
CA HIS A 171 -3.21 3.56 -7.76
C HIS A 171 -3.66 4.82 -7.01
N ASN A 172 -2.97 5.14 -5.93
CA ASN A 172 -3.18 6.35 -5.15
C ASN A 172 -2.22 7.47 -5.62
N PRO A 173 -2.66 8.70 -5.91
CA PRO A 173 -3.99 9.27 -5.62
C PRO A 173 -4.96 9.24 -6.81
N VAL A 174 -4.63 8.62 -7.92
CA VAL A 174 -5.44 8.73 -9.17
C VAL A 174 -6.71 7.89 -9.15
N GLY A 175 -6.90 7.03 -8.14
CA GLY A 175 -8.11 6.24 -7.95
C GLY A 175 -8.34 5.21 -9.04
N ARG A 176 -7.27 4.60 -9.57
CA ARG A 176 -7.35 3.68 -10.69
C ARG A 176 -6.98 2.25 -10.31
N VAL A 177 -7.74 1.28 -10.82
CA VAL A 177 -7.40 -0.16 -10.84
C VAL A 177 -6.93 -0.52 -12.23
N TYR A 178 -5.81 -1.22 -12.37
CA TYR A 178 -5.29 -1.64 -13.66
C TYR A 178 -5.93 -2.92 -14.14
N THR A 179 -6.12 -3.02 -15.46
CA THR A 179 -6.65 -4.22 -16.10
C THR A 179 -5.61 -5.33 -16.16
N LYS A 180 -6.06 -6.58 -16.35
CA LYS A 180 -5.15 -7.72 -16.51
C LYS A 180 -4.12 -7.49 -17.62
N ASP A 181 -4.56 -6.99 -18.77
CA ASP A 181 -3.67 -6.73 -19.91
C ASP A 181 -2.60 -5.68 -19.57
N GLU A 182 -2.94 -4.65 -18.79
CA GLU A 182 -1.97 -3.66 -18.35
C GLU A 182 -0.96 -4.26 -17.37
N LEU A 183 -1.43 -5.07 -16.44
CA LEU A 183 -0.57 -5.76 -15.47
C LEU A 183 0.36 -6.76 -16.16
N ASP A 184 -0.15 -7.56 -17.11
CA ASP A 184 0.65 -8.49 -17.92
C ASP A 184 1.73 -7.75 -18.70
N ARG A 185 1.42 -6.58 -19.27
CA ARG A 185 2.40 -5.76 -19.99
C ARG A 185 3.47 -5.18 -19.08
N VAL A 186 3.07 -4.69 -17.88
CA VAL A 186 4.04 -4.22 -16.87
C VAL A 186 4.98 -5.36 -16.48
N ALA A 187 4.44 -6.52 -16.13
CA ALA A 187 5.22 -7.69 -15.74
C ALA A 187 6.14 -8.17 -16.90
N GLY A 188 5.63 -8.21 -18.12
CA GLY A 188 6.40 -8.59 -19.31
C GLY A 188 7.60 -7.68 -19.54
N ILE A 189 7.41 -6.36 -19.43
CA ILE A 189 8.50 -5.38 -19.54
C ILE A 189 9.49 -5.55 -18.37
N ALA A 190 8.99 -5.64 -17.15
CA ALA A 190 9.84 -5.80 -15.96
C ALA A 190 10.72 -7.06 -16.08
N ARG A 191 10.13 -8.20 -16.41
CA ARG A 191 10.83 -9.49 -16.57
C ARG A 191 11.85 -9.42 -17.71
N LYS A 192 11.49 -8.85 -18.84
CA LYS A 192 12.38 -8.70 -20.01
C LYS A 192 13.68 -7.98 -19.67
N HIS A 193 13.63 -7.02 -18.77
CA HIS A 193 14.76 -6.17 -18.40
C HIS A 193 15.32 -6.45 -16.99
N GLY A 194 14.88 -7.51 -16.32
CA GLY A 194 15.38 -7.92 -15.01
C GLY A 194 15.04 -6.89 -13.90
N VAL A 195 13.87 -6.24 -13.99
CA VAL A 195 13.37 -5.30 -13.01
C VAL A 195 12.45 -6.03 -12.04
N PHE A 196 12.74 -5.98 -10.74
CA PHE A 196 11.86 -6.53 -9.72
C PHE A 196 10.68 -5.58 -9.45
N VAL A 197 9.49 -6.11 -9.21
CA VAL A 197 8.28 -5.31 -8.95
C VAL A 197 7.88 -5.40 -7.48
N CYS A 198 7.85 -4.27 -6.79
CA CYS A 198 7.25 -4.15 -5.48
C CYS A 198 5.86 -3.52 -5.66
N ALA A 199 4.81 -4.35 -5.60
CA ALA A 199 3.43 -3.92 -5.79
C ALA A 199 2.81 -3.55 -4.44
N ASP A 200 2.46 -2.28 -4.27
CA ASP A 200 1.66 -1.80 -3.15
C ASP A 200 0.18 -1.99 -3.47
N GLU A 201 -0.44 -2.96 -2.80
CA GLU A 201 -1.85 -3.33 -2.93
C GLU A 201 -2.67 -2.96 -1.70
N ILE A 202 -2.22 -1.97 -0.90
CA ILE A 202 -2.90 -1.56 0.33
C ILE A 202 -4.38 -1.18 0.11
N HIS A 203 -4.74 -0.73 -1.08
CA HIS A 203 -6.10 -0.33 -1.44
C HIS A 203 -6.91 -1.43 -2.15
N SER A 204 -6.44 -2.68 -2.19
CA SER A 204 -7.06 -3.79 -2.92
C SER A 204 -8.52 -4.03 -2.56
N ASP A 205 -8.91 -3.79 -1.30
CA ASP A 205 -10.28 -3.97 -0.82
C ASP A 205 -11.21 -2.79 -1.18
N PHE A 206 -10.67 -1.68 -1.74
CA PHE A 206 -11.41 -0.46 -2.09
C PHE A 206 -11.60 -0.31 -3.59
N VAL A 207 -12.23 -1.29 -4.19
CA VAL A 207 -12.56 -1.28 -5.61
C VAL A 207 -14.06 -1.15 -5.79
N TYR A 208 -14.49 -0.18 -6.58
CA TYR A 208 -15.90 0.18 -6.73
C TYR A 208 -16.43 -0.14 -8.12
N GLY A 209 -17.77 -0.29 -8.21
CA GLY A 209 -18.47 -0.65 -9.44
C GLY A 209 -18.16 -2.06 -9.89
N ASP A 210 -18.07 -2.26 -11.19
CA ASP A 210 -17.82 -3.57 -11.83
C ASP A 210 -16.32 -3.90 -11.93
N ASN A 211 -15.45 -3.05 -11.41
CA ASN A 211 -14.02 -3.29 -11.42
C ASN A 211 -13.66 -4.38 -10.42
N LYS A 212 -12.57 -5.09 -10.71
CA LYS A 212 -11.98 -6.09 -9.80
C LYS A 212 -10.49 -5.82 -9.65
N HIS A 213 -10.02 -5.89 -8.42
CA HIS A 213 -8.58 -5.93 -8.18
C HIS A 213 -8.01 -7.28 -8.61
N ILE A 214 -6.88 -7.24 -9.29
CA ILE A 214 -6.07 -8.42 -9.62
C ILE A 214 -4.74 -8.25 -8.90
N SER A 215 -4.45 -9.17 -7.99
CA SER A 215 -3.18 -9.14 -7.28
C SER A 215 -2.01 -9.44 -8.24
N PHE A 216 -0.92 -8.72 -8.06
CA PHE A 216 0.29 -8.95 -8.86
C PHE A 216 0.89 -10.34 -8.64
N LEU A 217 0.54 -11.01 -7.53
CA LEU A 217 0.86 -12.43 -7.30
C LEU A 217 0.30 -13.35 -8.39
N ASN A 218 -0.84 -12.99 -9.00
CA ASN A 218 -1.46 -13.76 -10.08
C ASN A 218 -0.89 -13.42 -11.46
N ILE A 219 -0.02 -12.41 -11.53
CA ILE A 219 0.58 -11.93 -12.79
C ILE A 219 2.02 -12.43 -12.91
N ASP A 220 2.82 -12.24 -11.86
CA ASP A 220 4.24 -12.63 -11.88
C ASP A 220 4.74 -12.96 -10.47
N ARG A 221 4.47 -14.18 -10.02
CA ARG A 221 4.79 -14.63 -8.66
C ARG A 221 6.29 -14.65 -8.36
N GLU A 222 7.13 -14.89 -9.35
CA GLU A 222 8.57 -15.09 -9.15
C GLU A 222 9.35 -13.78 -9.13
N ASN A 223 8.83 -12.74 -9.79
CA ASN A 223 9.53 -11.47 -9.96
C ASN A 223 8.82 -10.32 -9.25
N CYS A 224 8.08 -10.61 -8.18
CA CYS A 224 7.42 -9.57 -7.43
C CYS A 224 7.41 -9.82 -5.92
N MET A 225 7.16 -8.76 -5.18
CA MET A 225 6.60 -8.79 -3.84
C MET A 225 5.33 -7.95 -3.81
N VAL A 226 4.36 -8.37 -3.01
CA VAL A 226 3.13 -7.62 -2.77
C VAL A 226 3.16 -7.07 -1.36
N CYS A 227 2.98 -5.76 -1.22
CA CYS A 227 2.80 -5.10 0.05
C CYS A 227 1.31 -4.90 0.30
N THR A 228 0.82 -5.42 1.42
CA THR A 228 -0.58 -5.34 1.80
C THR A 228 -0.73 -5.23 3.31
N CYS A 229 -1.87 -4.72 3.75
CA CYS A 229 -2.25 -4.68 5.16
C CYS A 229 -3.78 -4.66 5.21
N LEU A 230 -4.35 -5.19 6.27
CA LEU A 230 -5.73 -4.91 6.61
C LEU A 230 -5.81 -3.49 7.15
N LEU A 231 -6.00 -2.52 6.26
CA LEU A 231 -5.89 -1.07 6.53
C LEU A 231 -6.70 -0.62 7.75
N TYR A 232 -7.77 -1.32 8.06
CA TYR A 232 -8.74 -0.95 9.09
C TYR A 232 -8.62 -1.76 10.39
N THR A 233 -7.76 -2.75 10.44
CA THR A 233 -7.56 -3.58 11.62
C THR A 233 -6.24 -3.32 12.33
N SER A 234 -5.40 -2.42 11.80
CA SER A 234 -4.15 -2.01 12.43
C SER A 234 -4.22 -0.56 12.93
N PRO A 235 -4.83 -0.31 14.07
CA PRO A 235 -4.75 0.99 14.74
C PRO A 235 -3.38 1.15 15.43
N SER A 236 -2.30 0.73 14.79
CA SER A 236 -0.98 0.85 15.39
C SER A 236 -0.51 2.30 15.35
N PRO A 237 -0.21 2.90 16.51
CA PRO A 237 0.47 4.19 16.54
C PRO A 237 1.87 4.16 15.91
N ARG A 238 2.37 2.98 15.53
CA ARG A 238 3.64 2.81 14.80
C ARG A 238 3.52 3.07 13.30
N ASP A 239 2.33 3.08 12.71
CA ASP A 239 2.11 3.57 11.35
C ASP A 239 2.30 5.09 11.24
N ARG A 240 2.44 5.77 12.36
CA ARG A 240 2.99 7.12 12.48
C ARG A 240 4.51 7.08 12.43
N SER A 241 5.10 6.33 11.52
CA SER A 241 6.52 6.45 11.28
C SER A 241 6.78 7.83 10.70
N VAL A 242 7.04 8.70 11.61
CA VAL A 242 7.65 10.00 11.38
C VAL A 242 8.89 9.77 10.52
N SER A 243 8.91 10.49 9.42
CA SER A 243 10.09 10.77 8.62
C SER A 243 11.33 11.09 9.46
#